data_d3f12e35cd477f5f1b57d0bbbd82f9d4
#
_entry.id   d3f12e35cd477f5f1b57d0bbbd82f9d4
#
_cell.length_a   1.000
_cell.length_b   1.000
_cell.length_c   1.000
_cell.angle_alpha   90.00
_cell.angle_beta   90.00
_cell.angle_gamma   90.00
#
_symmetry.space_group_name_H-M   'P 1'
#
loop_
_entity.id
_entity.type
_entity.pdbx_description
1 polymer ?
#
loop_
_entity_poly.entity_id
_entity_poly.type
_entity_poly.pdbx_seq_one_letter_code
_entity_poly.pdbx_strand_id
1 'polypeptide(L)'
;RTWIFPIPSLPIMSMFSSKKSPAKDHSYLYLPYCTGDAHMGRHTAKYLRGKIKVHHQGFRNIEKTFEYLHKNNLIQFSEVEDLLVYGASAGAIGALVHSKTYSPYFLPNTKKTMIADAPGLHFSAEKFWSQFTPELIQDYSKGMTILGMDQSEGGYISRFIPKMCDQLKNWNIGILQGSKDVITSYLFGKISPKEHELLVYGKEGVWQMSQLTENCSAWVPSTYHHTFLIFPTSYNMEIDNKSAMGFAT
;
A
#
# COMPACT_ATOMS: atom_id res chain seq x y z
N ARG A 1 5.50 16.95 11.30
CA ARG A 1 5.32 16.33 12.64
C ARG A 1 5.24 14.83 12.44
N THR A 2 6.33 14.13 12.72
CA THR A 2 6.35 12.66 12.71
C THR A 2 5.68 12.19 14.00
N TRP A 3 4.47 11.69 13.92
CA TRP A 3 3.82 11.03 15.05
C TRP A 3 4.27 9.58 15.01
N ILE A 4 5.15 9.20 15.92
CA ILE A 4 5.46 7.79 16.20
C ILE A 4 4.37 7.32 17.17
N PHE A 5 3.29 6.77 16.63
CA PHE A 5 2.43 5.93 17.44
C PHE A 5 2.97 4.50 17.32
N PRO A 6 3.35 3.86 18.43
CA PRO A 6 3.49 2.42 18.44
C PRO A 6 2.09 1.86 18.13
N ILE A 7 1.88 1.38 16.93
CA ILE A 7 0.66 0.64 16.61
C ILE A 7 0.70 -0.60 17.49
N PRO A 8 -0.22 -0.73 18.46
CA PRO A 8 -0.24 -1.90 19.30
C PRO A 8 -0.44 -3.12 18.42
N SER A 9 0.30 -4.12 18.74
CA SER A 9 0.44 -5.44 18.13
C SER A 9 -0.73 -5.97 17.30
N LEU A 10 -0.39 -6.75 16.29
CA LEU A 10 -1.19 -7.56 15.37
C LEU A 10 -2.60 -8.04 15.80
N PRO A 11 -2.90 -8.35 17.07
CA PRO A 11 -4.23 -8.83 17.46
C PRO A 11 -5.38 -7.88 17.14
N ILE A 12 -5.10 -6.61 16.88
CA ILE A 12 -6.12 -5.58 16.59
C ILE A 12 -6.46 -5.52 15.10
N MET A 13 -5.59 -6.04 14.22
CA MET A 13 -5.85 -6.02 12.78
C MET A 13 -6.82 -7.13 12.41
N SER A 14 -8.04 -6.75 12.05
CA SER A 14 -9.14 -7.68 11.72
C SER A 14 -8.78 -8.67 10.62
N MET A 15 -7.93 -8.28 9.68
CA MET A 15 -7.45 -9.14 8.61
C MET A 15 -6.75 -10.41 9.15
N PHE A 16 -6.10 -10.33 10.31
CA PHE A 16 -5.34 -11.45 10.88
C PHE A 16 -6.05 -12.13 12.05
N SER A 17 -6.89 -11.41 12.79
CA SER A 17 -7.52 -11.91 14.03
C SER A 17 -8.95 -12.40 13.86
N SER A 18 -9.61 -12.03 12.78
CA SER A 18 -11.01 -12.42 12.54
C SER A 18 -11.12 -13.88 12.15
N LYS A 19 -12.08 -14.60 12.77
CA LYS A 19 -12.46 -15.97 12.34
C LYS A 19 -12.94 -16.04 10.89
N LYS A 20 -13.39 -14.91 10.31
CA LYS A 20 -13.82 -14.78 8.92
C LYS A 20 -12.67 -14.46 7.96
N SER A 21 -11.48 -14.19 8.46
CA SER A 21 -10.34 -13.86 7.61
C SER A 21 -9.86 -15.07 6.82
N PRO A 22 -9.58 -14.91 5.52
CA PRO A 22 -8.95 -15.96 4.72
C PRO A 22 -7.53 -16.29 5.22
N ALA A 23 -6.89 -15.36 5.94
CA ALA A 23 -5.55 -15.52 6.48
C ALA A 23 -5.51 -16.07 7.92
N LYS A 24 -6.66 -16.49 8.50
CA LYS A 24 -6.74 -16.91 9.91
C LYS A 24 -5.78 -18.04 10.31
N ASP A 25 -5.45 -18.90 9.35
CA ASP A 25 -4.59 -20.08 9.54
C ASP A 25 -3.18 -19.89 8.94
N HIS A 26 -2.83 -18.67 8.51
CA HIS A 26 -1.51 -18.35 7.96
C HIS A 26 -0.50 -18.03 9.05
N SER A 27 0.77 -18.26 8.75
CA SER A 27 1.88 -17.65 9.50
C SER A 27 2.05 -16.18 9.10
N TYR A 28 2.48 -15.33 10.03
CA TYR A 28 2.55 -13.89 9.80
C TYR A 28 3.97 -13.36 9.86
N LEU A 29 4.34 -12.54 8.88
CA LEU A 29 5.48 -11.65 8.94
C LEU A 29 4.97 -10.21 8.99
N TYR A 30 5.13 -9.54 10.13
CA TYR A 30 4.75 -8.14 10.30
C TYR A 30 5.95 -7.21 10.13
N LEU A 31 5.85 -6.27 9.20
CA LEU A 31 6.85 -5.25 8.91
C LEU A 31 6.34 -3.89 9.43
N PRO A 32 6.79 -3.43 10.61
CA PRO A 32 6.26 -2.21 11.23
C PRO A 32 6.65 -0.95 10.44
N TYR A 33 5.70 -0.01 10.35
CA TYR A 33 5.94 1.31 9.77
C TYR A 33 6.48 2.26 10.82
N CYS A 34 7.79 2.45 10.86
CA CYS A 34 8.46 3.25 11.89
C CYS A 34 9.34 4.39 11.35
N THR A 35 9.44 4.54 10.03
CA THR A 35 10.37 5.50 9.41
C THR A 35 9.69 6.71 8.76
N GLY A 36 8.34 6.75 8.72
CA GLY A 36 7.58 7.88 8.22
C GLY A 36 7.78 8.19 6.73
N ASP A 37 8.06 7.17 5.90
CA ASP A 37 8.50 7.30 4.51
C ASP A 37 7.76 6.38 3.53
N ALA A 38 6.56 5.89 3.91
CA ALA A 38 5.77 4.90 3.18
C ALA A 38 6.59 3.68 2.72
N HIS A 39 7.53 3.23 3.54
CA HIS A 39 8.47 2.14 3.28
C HIS A 39 9.40 2.36 2.06
N MET A 40 9.54 3.57 1.57
CA MET A 40 10.36 3.88 0.39
C MET A 40 11.67 4.61 0.69
N GLY A 41 11.85 5.10 1.92
CA GLY A 41 12.98 5.94 2.29
C GLY A 41 14.33 5.21 2.20
N ARG A 42 15.32 5.98 1.73
CA ARG A 42 16.72 5.54 1.58
C ARG A 42 17.72 6.59 2.07
N HIS A 43 17.25 7.62 2.78
CA HIS A 43 18.03 8.76 3.20
C HIS A 43 17.92 9.04 4.70
N THR A 44 18.70 10.01 5.14
CA THR A 44 18.60 10.57 6.48
C THR A 44 18.35 12.07 6.37
N ALA A 45 17.30 12.55 7.01
CA ALA A 45 16.92 13.95 7.03
C ALA A 45 17.16 14.60 8.39
N LYS A 46 17.40 15.92 8.39
CA LYS A 46 17.50 16.74 9.58
C LYS A 46 16.29 17.67 9.65
N TYR A 47 15.57 17.64 10.77
CA TYR A 47 14.40 18.47 11.03
C TYR A 47 14.67 19.48 12.14
N LEU A 48 13.78 20.45 12.30
CA LEU A 48 13.85 21.50 13.31
C LEU A 48 15.24 22.19 13.34
N ARG A 49 15.69 22.69 12.17
CA ARG A 49 17.01 23.35 12.01
C ARG A 49 18.18 22.46 12.44
N GLY A 50 18.08 21.15 12.16
CA GLY A 50 19.12 20.19 12.45
C GLY A 50 19.09 19.56 13.83
N LYS A 51 18.14 19.94 14.69
CA LYS A 51 18.04 19.41 16.07
C LYS A 51 17.56 17.96 16.13
N ILE A 52 16.78 17.50 15.11
CA ILE A 52 16.27 16.14 15.06
C ILE A 52 16.78 15.48 13.78
N LYS A 53 17.46 14.35 13.94
CA LYS A 53 17.90 13.49 12.84
C LYS A 53 16.93 12.31 12.73
N VAL A 54 16.35 12.13 11.54
CA VAL A 54 15.45 11.01 11.24
C VAL A 54 16.04 10.16 10.14
N HIS A 55 16.07 8.86 10.36
CA HIS A 55 16.53 7.88 9.39
C HIS A 55 15.34 7.33 8.60
N HIS A 56 15.08 7.88 7.44
CA HIS A 56 14.10 7.38 6.49
C HIS A 56 14.72 6.20 5.73
N GLN A 57 14.61 4.99 6.26
CA GLN A 57 15.28 3.79 5.75
C GLN A 57 14.28 2.65 5.47
N GLY A 58 13.01 2.99 5.26
CA GLY A 58 11.95 2.00 5.08
C GLY A 58 12.24 1.00 3.98
N PHE A 59 12.75 1.46 2.85
CA PHE A 59 13.11 0.58 1.74
C PHE A 59 14.21 -0.42 2.14
N ARG A 60 15.29 0.09 2.71
CA ARG A 60 16.42 -0.75 3.14
C ARG A 60 16.04 -1.71 4.27
N ASN A 61 15.16 -1.28 5.16
CA ASN A 61 14.68 -2.14 6.25
C ASN A 61 13.97 -3.37 5.70
N ILE A 62 13.13 -3.21 4.69
CA ILE A 62 12.45 -4.35 4.06
C ILE A 62 13.44 -5.25 3.32
N GLU A 63 14.32 -4.69 2.49
CA GLU A 63 15.36 -5.48 1.80
C GLU A 63 16.18 -6.31 2.80
N LYS A 64 16.71 -5.65 3.84
CA LYS A 64 17.54 -6.32 4.84
C LYS A 64 16.79 -7.34 5.68
N THR A 65 15.50 -7.13 5.92
CA THR A 65 14.67 -8.12 6.61
C THR A 65 14.58 -9.41 5.80
N PHE A 66 14.24 -9.33 4.52
CA PHE A 66 14.15 -10.53 3.67
C PHE A 66 15.51 -11.21 3.47
N GLU A 67 16.58 -10.45 3.25
CA GLU A 67 17.95 -10.99 3.21
C GLU A 67 18.29 -11.75 4.50
N TYR A 68 18.00 -11.16 5.66
CA TYR A 68 18.29 -11.77 6.97
C TYR A 68 17.49 -13.05 7.20
N LEU A 69 16.18 -13.02 6.92
CA LEU A 69 15.31 -14.19 7.08
C LEU A 69 15.74 -15.35 6.19
N HIS A 70 16.09 -15.04 4.95
CA HIS A 70 16.57 -16.06 3.99
C HIS A 70 17.94 -16.62 4.39
N LYS A 71 18.92 -15.74 4.65
CA LYS A 71 20.29 -16.14 4.99
C LYS A 71 20.37 -17.03 6.24
N ASN A 72 19.49 -16.80 7.20
CA ASN A 72 19.46 -17.53 8.46
C ASN A 72 18.44 -18.69 8.48
N ASN A 73 17.82 -19.01 7.34
CA ASN A 73 16.81 -20.06 7.21
C ASN A 73 15.65 -19.93 8.23
N LEU A 74 15.26 -18.69 8.56
CA LEU A 74 14.18 -18.44 9.52
C LEU A 74 12.79 -18.60 8.90
N ILE A 75 12.71 -18.51 7.57
CA ILE A 75 11.52 -18.80 6.77
C ILE A 75 11.94 -19.69 5.61
N GLN A 76 11.25 -20.80 5.42
CA GLN A 76 11.42 -21.70 4.27
C GLN A 76 10.59 -21.17 3.10
N PHE A 77 11.10 -20.14 2.43
CA PHE A 77 10.38 -19.45 1.34
C PHE A 77 9.99 -20.37 0.19
N SER A 78 10.76 -21.42 -0.07
CA SER A 78 10.48 -22.42 -1.10
C SER A 78 9.32 -23.36 -0.76
N GLU A 79 8.87 -23.39 0.49
CA GLU A 79 7.74 -24.22 0.94
C GLU A 79 6.43 -23.41 0.99
N VAL A 80 6.48 -22.10 0.69
CA VAL A 80 5.29 -21.24 0.72
C VAL A 80 4.47 -21.47 -0.54
N GLU A 81 3.28 -22.05 -0.38
CA GLU A 81 2.32 -22.30 -1.46
C GLU A 81 1.45 -21.09 -1.75
N ASP A 82 1.05 -20.34 -0.70
CA ASP A 82 0.18 -19.17 -0.78
C ASP A 82 0.79 -17.99 -0.01
N LEU A 83 1.05 -16.91 -0.72
CA LEU A 83 1.57 -15.65 -0.19
C LEU A 83 0.48 -14.58 -0.25
N LEU A 84 -0.04 -14.19 0.91
CA LEU A 84 -0.93 -13.05 1.04
C LEU A 84 -0.17 -11.85 1.59
N VAL A 85 -0.08 -10.78 0.81
CA VAL A 85 0.50 -9.51 1.23
C VAL A 85 -0.61 -8.50 1.47
N TYR A 86 -0.66 -7.95 2.65
CA TYR A 86 -1.59 -6.89 3.02
C TYR A 86 -0.85 -5.63 3.45
N GLY A 87 -1.28 -4.50 2.95
CA GLY A 87 -0.80 -3.20 3.40
C GLY A 87 -1.94 -2.19 3.46
N ALA A 88 -1.91 -1.33 4.48
CA ALA A 88 -2.91 -0.29 4.66
C ALA A 88 -2.29 1.10 4.60
N SER A 89 -2.92 2.05 3.90
CA SER A 89 -2.45 3.43 3.75
C SER A 89 -1.01 3.47 3.20
N ALA A 90 -0.08 4.08 3.92
CA ALA A 90 1.35 4.05 3.59
C ALA A 90 1.89 2.61 3.40
N GLY A 91 1.37 1.64 4.17
CA GLY A 91 1.70 0.23 4.02
C GLY A 91 1.18 -0.39 2.72
N ALA A 92 0.06 0.10 2.17
CA ALA A 92 -0.44 -0.34 0.88
C ALA A 92 0.52 0.06 -0.26
N ILE A 93 1.06 1.27 -0.20
CA ILE A 93 2.10 1.71 -1.13
C ILE A 93 3.37 0.86 -0.97
N GLY A 94 3.79 0.62 0.29
CA GLY A 94 4.93 -0.24 0.59
C GLY A 94 4.75 -1.66 0.05
N ALA A 95 3.56 -2.27 0.24
CA ALA A 95 3.25 -3.60 -0.28
C ALA A 95 3.43 -3.67 -1.81
N LEU A 96 2.88 -2.68 -2.53
CA LEU A 96 3.01 -2.58 -3.98
C LEU A 96 4.47 -2.43 -4.41
N VAL A 97 5.18 -1.42 -3.88
CA VAL A 97 6.56 -1.10 -4.29
C VAL A 97 7.53 -2.25 -4.00
N HIS A 98 7.39 -2.91 -2.86
CA HIS A 98 8.28 -4.00 -2.47
C HIS A 98 7.92 -5.36 -3.06
N SER A 99 6.84 -5.47 -3.84
CA SER A 99 6.48 -6.73 -4.50
C SER A 99 7.64 -7.35 -5.28
N LYS A 100 8.44 -6.53 -5.97
CA LYS A 100 9.64 -7.00 -6.69
C LYS A 100 10.85 -7.26 -5.79
N THR A 101 10.87 -6.71 -4.58
CA THR A 101 11.94 -6.94 -3.59
C THR A 101 11.81 -8.34 -2.98
N TYR A 102 10.60 -8.74 -2.60
CA TYR A 102 10.40 -10.02 -1.92
C TYR A 102 9.97 -11.17 -2.85
N SER A 103 9.37 -10.90 -4.02
CA SER A 103 8.98 -11.96 -4.97
C SER A 103 10.08 -12.97 -5.31
N PRO A 104 11.36 -12.57 -5.47
CA PRO A 104 12.43 -13.51 -5.83
C PRO A 104 12.73 -14.58 -4.78
N TYR A 105 12.28 -14.40 -3.54
CA TYR A 105 12.45 -15.41 -2.49
C TYR A 105 11.47 -16.58 -2.61
N PHE A 106 10.34 -16.40 -3.30
CA PHE A 106 9.29 -17.38 -3.45
C PHE A 106 9.37 -18.11 -4.80
N LEU A 107 8.87 -19.32 -4.85
CA LEU A 107 8.84 -20.09 -6.09
C LEU A 107 7.91 -19.45 -7.15
N PRO A 108 8.17 -19.67 -8.45
CA PRO A 108 7.30 -19.15 -9.51
C PRO A 108 5.84 -19.59 -9.39
N ASN A 109 5.59 -20.81 -8.91
CA ASN A 109 4.26 -21.41 -8.71
C ASN A 109 3.59 -21.03 -7.38
N THR A 110 4.26 -20.31 -6.48
CA THR A 110 3.61 -19.76 -5.29
C THR A 110 2.44 -18.87 -5.73
N LYS A 111 1.24 -19.15 -5.21
CA LYS A 111 0.08 -18.28 -5.42
C LYS A 111 0.34 -16.94 -4.70
N LYS A 112 0.21 -15.84 -5.41
CA LYS A 112 0.54 -14.51 -4.89
C LYS A 112 -0.69 -13.61 -4.93
N THR A 113 -1.15 -13.18 -3.78
CA THR A 113 -2.26 -12.24 -3.62
C THR A 113 -1.80 -11.01 -2.84
N MET A 114 -2.22 -9.84 -3.29
CA MET A 114 -1.94 -8.58 -2.61
C MET A 114 -3.21 -7.79 -2.39
N ILE A 115 -3.35 -7.24 -1.21
CA ILE A 115 -4.43 -6.31 -0.86
C ILE A 115 -3.82 -4.97 -0.48
N ALA A 116 -4.04 -3.98 -1.32
CA ALA A 116 -3.65 -2.60 -1.11
C ALA A 116 -4.85 -1.80 -0.57
N ASP A 117 -4.90 -1.59 0.74
CA ASP A 117 -6.01 -0.96 1.43
C ASP A 117 -5.74 0.54 1.60
N ALA A 118 -6.46 1.36 0.86
CA ALA A 118 -6.34 2.82 0.78
C ALA A 118 -4.94 3.33 0.37
N PRO A 119 -4.38 2.89 -0.77
CA PRO A 119 -3.06 3.34 -1.21
C PRO A 119 -3.01 4.80 -1.65
N GLY A 120 -4.14 5.43 -1.95
CA GLY A 120 -4.19 6.84 -2.32
C GLY A 120 -3.48 7.18 -3.64
N LEU A 121 -3.51 6.32 -4.64
CA LEU A 121 -2.78 6.45 -5.90
C LEU A 121 -3.30 7.52 -6.87
N HIS A 122 -4.30 8.29 -6.49
CA HIS A 122 -5.01 9.24 -7.36
C HIS A 122 -4.67 10.71 -7.11
N PHE A 123 -3.57 10.98 -6.43
CA PHE A 123 -3.14 12.37 -6.20
C PHE A 123 -2.51 12.99 -7.44
N SER A 124 -2.83 14.29 -7.68
CA SER A 124 -1.97 15.08 -8.54
C SER A 124 -0.62 15.30 -7.88
N ALA A 125 0.43 15.20 -8.68
CA ALA A 125 1.80 15.33 -8.18
C ALA A 125 2.02 16.65 -7.40
N GLU A 126 1.46 17.76 -7.87
CA GLU A 126 1.74 19.09 -7.34
C GLU A 126 1.28 19.28 -5.87
N LYS A 127 0.01 19.03 -5.57
CA LYS A 127 -0.52 19.25 -4.21
C LYS A 127 -0.02 18.25 -3.18
N PHE A 128 0.14 17.00 -3.58
CA PHE A 128 0.61 15.94 -2.70
C PHE A 128 2.10 16.09 -2.40
N TRP A 129 2.91 16.26 -3.44
CA TRP A 129 4.37 16.28 -3.30
C TRP A 129 4.89 17.54 -2.60
N SER A 130 4.18 18.68 -2.68
CA SER A 130 4.59 19.91 -1.98
C SER A 130 4.70 19.77 -0.45
N GLN A 131 4.20 18.68 0.12
CA GLN A 131 4.24 18.42 1.57
C GLN A 131 5.50 17.66 2.02
N PHE A 132 6.28 17.16 1.09
CA PHE A 132 7.44 16.29 1.37
C PHE A 132 8.76 16.97 1.05
N THR A 133 9.83 16.49 1.66
CA THR A 133 11.17 16.97 1.34
C THR A 133 11.62 16.45 -0.04
N PRO A 134 12.51 17.16 -0.74
CA PRO A 134 13.02 16.72 -2.04
C PRO A 134 13.61 15.30 -2.01
N GLU A 135 14.30 14.94 -0.93
CA GLU A 135 14.89 13.61 -0.76
C GLU A 135 13.81 12.52 -0.67
N LEU A 136 12.73 12.80 0.05
CA LEU A 136 11.61 11.85 0.17
C LEU A 136 10.88 11.70 -1.18
N ILE A 137 10.67 12.80 -1.91
CA ILE A 137 10.10 12.77 -3.27
C ILE A 137 10.97 11.91 -4.18
N GLN A 138 12.30 12.06 -4.12
CA GLN A 138 13.22 11.26 -4.92
C GLN A 138 13.13 9.76 -4.57
N ASP A 139 13.03 9.42 -3.28
CA ASP A 139 12.89 8.03 -2.84
C ASP A 139 11.55 7.42 -3.30
N TYR A 140 10.47 8.21 -3.21
CA TYR A 140 9.17 7.84 -3.75
C TYR A 140 9.22 7.57 -5.27
N SER A 141 9.80 8.50 -6.02
CA SER A 141 9.95 8.37 -7.46
C SER A 141 10.72 7.09 -7.84
N LYS A 142 11.84 6.82 -7.17
CA LYS A 142 12.60 5.57 -7.37
C LYS A 142 11.78 4.33 -7.05
N GLY A 143 11.01 4.35 -5.95
CA GLY A 143 10.14 3.24 -5.58
C GLY A 143 9.05 2.98 -6.63
N MET A 144 8.37 4.03 -7.08
CA MET A 144 7.32 3.93 -8.08
C MET A 144 7.84 3.49 -9.46
N THR A 145 9.02 3.94 -9.86
CA THR A 145 9.65 3.53 -11.12
C THR A 145 9.92 2.02 -11.18
N ILE A 146 10.17 1.36 -10.04
CA ILE A 146 10.31 -0.11 -9.97
C ILE A 146 9.06 -0.81 -10.51
N LEU A 147 7.88 -0.21 -10.32
CA LEU A 147 6.59 -0.71 -10.80
C LEU A 147 6.19 -0.15 -12.17
N GLY A 148 7.09 0.56 -12.85
CA GLY A 148 6.79 1.22 -14.12
C GLY A 148 5.91 2.46 -13.99
N MET A 149 5.73 2.98 -12.77
CA MET A 149 5.00 4.21 -12.49
C MET A 149 5.97 5.40 -12.58
N ASP A 150 6.14 5.93 -13.77
CA ASP A 150 7.02 7.09 -13.97
C ASP A 150 6.28 8.39 -13.63
N GLN A 151 6.78 9.08 -12.60
CA GLN A 151 6.21 10.35 -12.15
C GLN A 151 6.76 11.57 -12.89
N SER A 152 7.78 11.41 -13.72
CA SER A 152 8.35 12.51 -14.52
C SER A 152 7.36 13.09 -15.53
N GLU A 153 6.39 12.28 -15.94
CA GLU A 153 5.32 12.70 -16.85
C GLU A 153 4.21 13.55 -16.18
N GLY A 154 4.26 13.71 -14.85
CA GLY A 154 3.22 14.37 -14.06
C GLY A 154 1.89 13.60 -14.02
N GLY A 155 0.84 14.21 -13.49
CA GLY A 155 -0.51 13.63 -13.43
C GLY A 155 -0.75 12.64 -12.27
N TYR A 156 -1.86 11.93 -12.34
CA TYR A 156 -2.28 11.01 -11.27
C TYR A 156 -1.50 9.69 -11.38
N ILE A 157 -0.99 9.22 -10.23
CA ILE A 157 -0.27 7.93 -10.16
C ILE A 157 -1.16 6.77 -10.59
N SER A 158 -2.47 6.87 -10.32
CA SER A 158 -3.46 5.85 -10.70
C SER A 158 -3.50 5.53 -12.20
N ARG A 159 -3.16 6.47 -13.07
CA ARG A 159 -3.08 6.22 -14.53
C ARG A 159 -2.08 5.12 -14.91
N PHE A 160 -1.11 4.86 -14.02
CA PHE A 160 -0.10 3.82 -14.24
C PHE A 160 -0.52 2.45 -13.70
N ILE A 161 -1.72 2.30 -13.10
CA ILE A 161 -2.21 1.01 -12.61
C ILE A 161 -2.12 -0.10 -13.66
N PRO A 162 -2.53 0.10 -14.94
CA PRO A 162 -2.40 -0.95 -15.94
C PRO A 162 -0.95 -1.40 -16.13
N LYS A 163 -0.01 -0.46 -16.17
CA LYS A 163 1.41 -0.77 -16.33
C LYS A 163 1.99 -1.47 -15.09
N MET A 164 1.57 -1.05 -13.90
CA MET A 164 1.94 -1.72 -12.64
C MET A 164 1.43 -3.16 -12.61
N CYS A 165 0.17 -3.38 -12.97
CA CYS A 165 -0.46 -4.70 -12.96
C CYS A 165 0.20 -5.64 -14.00
N ASP A 166 0.56 -5.14 -15.17
CA ASP A 166 1.35 -5.88 -16.16
C ASP A 166 2.73 -6.29 -15.61
N GLN A 167 3.41 -5.38 -14.91
CA GLN A 167 4.67 -5.68 -14.22
C GLN A 167 4.52 -6.76 -13.13
N LEU A 168 3.33 -6.94 -12.60
CA LEU A 168 2.96 -7.87 -11.54
C LEU A 168 1.95 -8.93 -12.02
N LYS A 169 2.02 -9.34 -13.28
CA LYS A 169 1.07 -10.26 -13.92
C LYS A 169 0.87 -11.60 -13.21
N ASN A 170 1.83 -12.02 -12.37
CA ASN A 170 1.76 -13.24 -11.57
C ASN A 170 1.14 -13.00 -10.17
N TRP A 171 0.58 -11.83 -9.93
CA TRP A 171 -0.10 -11.45 -8.69
C TRP A 171 -1.58 -11.22 -8.96
N ASN A 172 -2.43 -11.60 -8.00
CA ASN A 172 -3.79 -11.10 -7.91
C ASN A 172 -3.78 -9.89 -6.98
N ILE A 173 -4.20 -8.73 -7.47
CA ILE A 173 -4.10 -7.47 -6.73
C ILE A 173 -5.49 -6.89 -6.49
N GLY A 174 -5.87 -6.76 -5.23
CA GLY A 174 -7.07 -6.06 -4.79
C GLY A 174 -6.74 -4.67 -4.26
N ILE A 175 -7.40 -3.64 -4.78
CA ILE A 175 -7.29 -2.25 -4.30
C ILE A 175 -8.59 -1.88 -3.60
N LEU A 176 -8.53 -1.51 -2.34
CA LEU A 176 -9.66 -1.00 -1.57
C LEU A 176 -9.49 0.51 -1.42
N GLN A 177 -10.49 1.31 -1.82
CA GLN A 177 -10.38 2.77 -1.73
C GLN A 177 -11.73 3.42 -1.45
N GLY A 178 -11.89 4.10 -0.32
CA GLY A 178 -13.06 4.93 -0.08
C GLY A 178 -13.11 6.12 -1.04
N SER A 179 -14.23 6.30 -1.77
CA SER A 179 -14.30 7.39 -2.75
C SER A 179 -14.23 8.77 -2.12
N LYS A 180 -14.65 8.90 -0.85
CA LYS A 180 -14.65 10.14 -0.07
C LYS A 180 -13.67 10.11 1.10
N ASP A 181 -12.68 9.24 1.06
CA ASP A 181 -11.68 9.03 2.11
C ASP A 181 -11.12 10.36 2.64
N VAL A 182 -11.43 10.68 3.91
CA VAL A 182 -11.07 11.97 4.52
C VAL A 182 -9.57 12.12 4.80
N ILE A 183 -8.88 11.02 5.06
CA ILE A 183 -7.43 11.05 5.32
C ILE A 183 -6.71 11.35 4.02
N THR A 184 -7.06 10.61 2.98
CA THR A 184 -6.46 10.75 1.66
C THR A 184 -6.80 12.11 1.04
N SER A 185 -8.07 12.54 1.10
CA SER A 185 -8.51 13.81 0.50
C SER A 185 -8.06 15.03 1.30
N TYR A 186 -8.51 15.13 2.55
CA TYR A 186 -8.36 16.36 3.32
C TYR A 186 -6.96 16.49 3.90
N LEU A 187 -6.43 15.42 4.52
CA LEU A 187 -5.14 15.48 5.21
C LEU A 187 -3.97 15.53 4.23
N PHE A 188 -3.95 14.65 3.24
CA PHE A 188 -2.83 14.55 2.28
C PHE A 188 -3.11 15.28 0.95
N GLY A 189 -4.29 15.13 0.38
CA GLY A 189 -4.63 15.71 -0.92
C GLY A 189 -4.92 17.22 -0.90
N LYS A 190 -5.24 17.79 0.27
CA LYS A 190 -5.68 19.19 0.42
C LYS A 190 -6.86 19.54 -0.50
N ILE A 191 -7.75 18.58 -0.69
CA ILE A 191 -8.97 18.68 -1.48
C ILE A 191 -10.18 18.25 -0.64
N SER A 192 -11.38 18.60 -1.08
CA SER A 192 -12.59 18.12 -0.43
C SER A 192 -12.85 16.64 -0.74
N PRO A 193 -13.59 15.90 0.12
CA PRO A 193 -13.99 14.52 -0.18
C PRO A 193 -14.79 14.37 -1.49
N LYS A 194 -15.53 15.42 -1.89
CA LYS A 194 -16.26 15.42 -3.17
C LYS A 194 -15.32 15.52 -4.37
N GLU A 195 -14.31 16.38 -4.30
CA GLU A 195 -13.25 16.44 -5.32
C GLU A 195 -12.48 15.13 -5.41
N HIS A 196 -12.18 14.52 -4.26
CA HIS A 196 -11.54 13.23 -4.19
C HIS A 196 -12.35 12.15 -4.89
N GLU A 197 -13.66 12.08 -4.67
CA GLU A 197 -14.56 11.15 -5.34
C GLU A 197 -14.52 11.31 -6.86
N LEU A 198 -14.48 12.56 -7.37
CA LEU A 198 -14.34 12.82 -8.79
C LEU A 198 -13.00 12.30 -9.37
N LEU A 199 -11.94 12.35 -8.58
CA LEU A 199 -10.63 11.81 -8.99
C LEU A 199 -10.62 10.29 -8.99
N VAL A 200 -11.18 9.65 -7.98
CA VAL A 200 -11.19 8.20 -7.83
C VAL A 200 -11.97 7.52 -8.96
N TYR A 201 -13.11 8.10 -9.35
CA TYR A 201 -13.94 7.61 -10.45
C TYR A 201 -13.60 8.24 -11.81
N GLY A 202 -12.72 9.23 -11.85
CA GLY A 202 -12.35 9.91 -13.09
C GLY A 202 -11.65 9.01 -14.10
N LYS A 203 -11.44 9.52 -15.32
CA LYS A 203 -10.85 8.78 -16.43
C LYS A 203 -9.51 8.12 -16.12
N GLU A 204 -8.69 8.74 -15.29
CA GLU A 204 -7.39 8.21 -14.82
C GLU A 204 -7.44 7.76 -13.35
N GLY A 205 -8.65 7.62 -12.81
CA GLY A 205 -8.86 7.25 -11.42
C GLY A 205 -8.68 5.76 -11.16
N VAL A 206 -8.54 5.41 -9.89
CA VAL A 206 -8.27 4.04 -9.44
C VAL A 206 -9.28 3.05 -10.00
N TRP A 207 -10.58 3.41 -9.97
CA TRP A 207 -11.64 2.52 -10.43
C TRP A 207 -11.55 2.26 -11.94
N GLN A 208 -11.45 3.30 -12.77
CA GLN A 208 -11.36 3.17 -14.22
C GLN A 208 -10.10 2.41 -14.65
N MET A 209 -8.98 2.74 -14.06
CA MET A 209 -7.69 2.13 -14.43
C MET A 209 -7.61 0.65 -14.06
N SER A 210 -8.21 0.23 -12.95
CA SER A 210 -8.26 -1.18 -12.57
C SER A 210 -9.10 -2.03 -13.53
N GLN A 211 -10.13 -1.44 -14.17
CA GLN A 211 -10.95 -2.16 -15.18
C GLN A 211 -10.18 -2.49 -16.47
N LEU A 212 -9.02 -1.87 -16.70
CA LEU A 212 -8.18 -2.12 -17.87
C LEU A 212 -7.18 -3.28 -17.67
N THR A 213 -7.33 -4.04 -16.59
CA THR A 213 -6.38 -5.08 -16.21
C THR A 213 -7.11 -6.39 -15.89
N GLU A 214 -6.43 -7.52 -16.06
CA GLU A 214 -6.98 -8.84 -15.78
C GLU A 214 -6.70 -9.30 -14.33
N ASN A 215 -5.59 -8.84 -13.76
CA ASN A 215 -5.08 -9.30 -12.47
C ASN A 215 -5.18 -8.25 -11.34
N CYS A 216 -5.70 -7.06 -11.65
CA CYS A 216 -5.99 -6.03 -10.65
C CYS A 216 -7.48 -5.71 -10.63
N SER A 217 -8.04 -5.61 -9.44
CA SER A 217 -9.42 -5.20 -9.23
C SER A 217 -9.48 -4.11 -8.17
N ALA A 218 -10.45 -3.20 -8.28
CA ALA A 218 -10.69 -2.19 -7.26
C ALA A 218 -12.11 -2.31 -6.70
N TRP A 219 -12.22 -2.26 -5.37
CA TRP A 219 -13.48 -2.05 -4.67
C TRP A 219 -13.49 -0.61 -4.12
N VAL A 220 -14.42 0.20 -4.63
CA VAL A 220 -14.46 1.64 -4.38
C VAL A 220 -15.83 2.04 -3.82
N PRO A 221 -16.09 1.82 -2.52
CA PRO A 221 -17.35 2.23 -1.92
C PRO A 221 -17.45 3.73 -1.73
N SER A 222 -18.68 4.28 -1.84
CA SER A 222 -18.97 5.68 -1.55
C SER A 222 -18.99 5.93 -0.04
N THR A 223 -17.82 6.06 0.55
CA THR A 223 -17.63 6.24 1.98
C THR A 223 -16.46 7.16 2.32
N TYR A 224 -16.51 7.72 3.53
CA TYR A 224 -15.46 8.55 4.11
C TYR A 224 -14.35 7.75 4.81
N HIS A 225 -14.46 6.43 4.89
CA HIS A 225 -13.49 5.59 5.58
C HIS A 225 -12.15 5.59 4.88
N HIS A 226 -11.11 5.62 5.70
CA HIS A 226 -9.73 5.36 5.33
C HIS A 226 -9.34 4.00 5.89
N THR A 227 -8.98 3.06 5.02
CA THR A 227 -8.71 1.65 5.33
C THR A 227 -9.94 0.84 5.80
N PHE A 228 -10.02 -0.40 5.39
CA PHE A 228 -11.19 -1.24 5.58
C PHE A 228 -10.90 -2.50 6.40
N LEU A 229 -9.70 -3.04 6.32
CA LEU A 229 -9.36 -4.33 6.91
C LEU A 229 -8.55 -4.23 8.22
N ILE A 230 -8.27 -3.00 8.69
CA ILE A 230 -7.60 -2.80 9.98
C ILE A 230 -8.58 -2.98 11.14
N PHE A 231 -9.77 -2.37 11.05
CA PHE A 231 -10.72 -2.34 12.16
C PHE A 231 -11.97 -3.18 11.88
N PRO A 232 -12.51 -3.90 12.90
CA PRO A 232 -13.70 -4.75 12.74
C PRO A 232 -14.92 -4.00 12.22
N THR A 233 -15.07 -2.74 12.59
CA THR A 233 -16.19 -1.88 12.18
C THR A 233 -16.21 -1.59 10.69
N SER A 234 -15.06 -1.57 10.07
CA SER A 234 -14.92 -1.22 8.65
C SER A 234 -14.99 -2.44 7.74
N TYR A 235 -14.43 -3.59 8.15
CA TYR A 235 -14.39 -4.75 7.26
C TYR A 235 -15.74 -5.45 7.11
N ASN A 236 -16.68 -5.25 8.06
CA ASN A 236 -18.06 -5.75 7.98
C ASN A 236 -18.98 -4.80 7.19
N MET A 237 -18.48 -3.64 6.74
CA MET A 237 -19.28 -2.71 5.93
C MET A 237 -19.65 -3.38 4.61
N GLU A 238 -20.95 -3.49 4.35
CA GLU A 238 -21.49 -3.95 3.08
C GLU A 238 -21.98 -2.78 2.24
N ILE A 239 -21.51 -2.71 1.02
CA ILE A 239 -21.93 -1.72 0.02
C ILE A 239 -22.19 -2.48 -1.27
N ASP A 240 -23.37 -2.32 -1.85
CA ASP A 240 -23.83 -3.04 -3.04
C ASP A 240 -23.69 -4.57 -2.91
N ASN A 241 -24.07 -5.10 -1.74
CA ASN A 241 -23.98 -6.53 -1.38
C ASN A 241 -22.55 -7.10 -1.39
N LYS A 242 -21.54 -6.23 -1.32
CA LYS A 242 -20.14 -6.63 -1.20
C LYS A 242 -19.54 -6.01 0.06
N SER A 243 -18.85 -6.81 0.84
CA SER A 243 -18.03 -6.34 1.97
C SER A 243 -16.57 -6.23 1.56
N ALA A 244 -15.82 -5.42 2.30
CA ALA A 244 -14.36 -5.33 2.10
C ALA A 244 -13.69 -6.70 2.24
N MET A 245 -14.15 -7.51 3.20
CA MET A 245 -13.64 -8.87 3.42
C MET A 245 -14.03 -9.79 2.26
N GLY A 246 -15.28 -9.73 1.79
CA GLY A 246 -15.74 -10.54 0.64
C GLY A 246 -15.08 -10.17 -0.69
N PHE A 247 -14.54 -8.97 -0.79
CA PHE A 247 -13.71 -8.59 -1.95
C PHE A 247 -12.28 -9.14 -1.83
N ALA A 248 -11.77 -9.25 -0.61
CA ALA A 248 -10.40 -9.70 -0.32
C ALA A 248 -10.24 -11.24 -0.35
N THR A 249 -11.35 -11.98 -0.36
CA THR A 249 -11.38 -13.46 -0.47
C THR A 249 -11.56 -13.92 -1.91
#